data_cbe40f71229c1dc08093092f930fbfe8
#
_entry.id   cbe40f71229c1dc08093092f930fbfe8
#
_cell.length_a   1.000
_cell.length_b   1.000
_cell.length_c   1.000
_cell.angle_alpha   90.00
_cell.angle_beta   90.00
_cell.angle_gamma   90.00
#
_symmetry.space_group_name_H-M   'P 1'
#
loop_
_entity.id
_entity.type
_entity.pdbx_description
1 polymer ?
#
loop_
_entity_poly.entity_id
_entity_poly.type
_entity_poly.pdbx_seq_one_letter_code
_entity_poly.pdbx_strand_id
1 'polypeptide(L)'
;MSLRLGDTAPNFEQQSSEGLINFYDFLGDSWGILFSHPADYTPVCTTELGYTAKLKDEFEKRGVKAIALSVDDVESHKGWIKDINETQNTTVNFPIIADQDRKVSELYDFIHPNASETLTVRSLVVIDPNKKVRLIITYPASTGRNFHEILRVVDSLQLTDSHKVATPANWQHGDDVVIVPSLKDETEIAQRFPKGYTAITPYLRLTSHPE
;
A
#
# COMPACT_ATOMS: atom_id res chain seq x y z
N MET A 1 -5.98 17.83 -8.94
CA MET A 1 -4.64 17.51 -9.53
C MET A 1 -4.28 16.13 -9.04
N SER A 2 -4.06 15.18 -9.96
CA SER A 2 -3.78 13.77 -9.61
C SER A 2 -2.47 13.62 -8.85
N LEU A 3 -2.44 12.85 -7.77
CA LEU A 3 -1.22 12.52 -7.02
C LEU A 3 -0.24 11.73 -7.89
N ARG A 4 1.06 11.98 -7.68
CA ARG A 4 2.15 11.30 -8.39
C ARG A 4 3.14 10.68 -7.42
N LEU A 5 3.95 9.74 -7.92
CA LEU A 5 5.04 9.16 -7.13
C LEU A 5 6.02 10.25 -6.70
N GLY A 6 6.38 10.25 -5.41
CA GLY A 6 7.24 11.25 -4.79
C GLY A 6 6.52 12.48 -4.24
N ASP A 7 5.26 12.71 -4.59
CA ASP A 7 4.45 13.77 -3.97
C ASP A 7 4.30 13.50 -2.47
N THR A 8 4.09 14.57 -1.71
CA THR A 8 3.69 14.42 -0.31
C THR A 8 2.22 14.03 -0.26
N ALA A 9 1.92 12.88 0.35
CA ALA A 9 0.57 12.41 0.57
C ALA A 9 -0.19 13.46 1.41
N PRO A 10 -1.33 13.99 0.94
CA PRO A 10 -2.06 15.01 1.68
C PRO A 10 -2.52 14.52 3.05
N ASN A 11 -2.36 15.36 4.08
CA ASN A 11 -3.00 15.10 5.37
C ASN A 11 -4.50 15.38 5.29
N PHE A 12 -5.27 14.69 6.09
CA PHE A 12 -6.70 14.95 6.26
C PHE A 12 -7.16 14.61 7.69
N GLU A 13 -8.30 15.14 8.05
CA GLU A 13 -9.01 14.77 9.26
C GLU A 13 -10.43 14.36 8.85
N GLN A 14 -10.86 13.15 9.20
CA GLN A 14 -12.15 12.59 8.79
C GLN A 14 -12.66 11.57 9.80
N GLN A 15 -13.99 11.43 9.88
CA GLN A 15 -14.64 10.38 10.68
C GLN A 15 -14.34 8.99 10.12
N SER A 16 -14.29 8.02 11.01
CA SER A 16 -14.06 6.61 10.65
C SER A 16 -14.90 5.66 11.51
N SER A 17 -14.82 4.38 11.22
CA SER A 17 -15.39 3.31 12.08
C SER A 17 -14.86 3.34 13.52
N GLU A 18 -13.70 3.96 13.76
CA GLU A 18 -13.02 4.05 15.06
C GLU A 18 -13.02 5.46 15.65
N GLY A 19 -13.80 6.39 15.07
CA GLY A 19 -13.90 7.80 15.47
C GLY A 19 -13.15 8.73 14.53
N LEU A 20 -12.87 9.96 15.01
CA LEU A 20 -12.17 10.97 14.22
C LEU A 20 -10.69 10.60 14.09
N ILE A 21 -10.17 10.60 12.87
CA ILE A 21 -8.78 10.30 12.57
C ILE A 21 -8.14 11.51 11.87
N ASN A 22 -6.98 11.95 12.39
CA ASN A 22 -6.00 12.71 11.63
C ASN A 22 -5.03 11.71 10.99
N PHE A 23 -4.89 11.77 9.68
CA PHE A 23 -4.16 10.74 8.92
C PHE A 23 -2.66 10.69 9.26
N TYR A 24 -2.03 11.84 9.43
CA TYR A 24 -0.60 11.87 9.77
C TYR A 24 -0.34 11.36 11.20
N ASP A 25 -1.22 11.71 12.15
CA ASP A 25 -1.13 11.21 13.52
C ASP A 25 -1.36 9.69 13.55
N PHE A 26 -2.31 9.20 12.76
CA PHE A 26 -2.55 7.75 12.59
C PHE A 26 -1.32 7.04 12.05
N LEU A 27 -0.68 7.55 11.00
CA LEU A 27 0.51 6.94 10.43
C LEU A 27 1.70 6.98 11.40
N GLY A 28 1.94 8.12 12.08
CA GLY A 28 3.18 8.33 12.84
C GLY A 28 4.40 8.13 11.94
N ASP A 29 5.36 7.35 12.40
CA ASP A 29 6.59 6.99 11.65
C ASP A 29 6.46 5.65 10.89
N SER A 30 5.24 5.16 10.70
CA SER A 30 4.99 3.92 9.98
C SER A 30 4.82 4.16 8.48
N TRP A 31 5.03 3.11 7.71
CA TRP A 31 4.48 3.00 6.36
C TRP A 31 2.96 2.95 6.42
N GLY A 32 2.29 3.36 5.37
CA GLY A 32 0.83 3.30 5.28
C GLY A 32 0.34 2.76 3.95
N ILE A 33 -0.78 2.07 3.99
CA ILE A 33 -1.60 1.81 2.81
C ILE A 33 -2.97 2.45 3.03
N LEU A 34 -3.30 3.44 2.20
CA LEU A 34 -4.64 4.02 2.12
C LEU A 34 -5.31 3.44 0.88
N PHE A 35 -6.45 2.77 1.06
CA PHE A 35 -7.13 2.12 -0.06
C PHE A 35 -8.64 2.37 -0.03
N SER A 36 -9.18 2.68 -1.20
CA SER A 36 -10.61 2.90 -1.38
C SER A 36 -11.35 1.65 -1.86
N HIS A 37 -12.63 1.56 -1.54
CA HIS A 37 -13.55 0.57 -2.07
C HIS A 37 -14.86 1.25 -2.50
N PRO A 38 -15.55 0.76 -3.54
CA PRO A 38 -16.70 1.42 -4.13
C PRO A 38 -17.87 1.64 -3.16
N ALA A 39 -18.28 0.63 -2.43
CA ALA A 39 -19.37 0.71 -1.46
C ALA A 39 -19.36 -0.43 -0.47
N ASP A 40 -19.88 -0.17 0.73
CA ASP A 40 -20.16 -1.19 1.75
C ASP A 40 -21.18 -2.22 1.24
N TYR A 41 -21.30 -3.34 1.92
CA TYR A 41 -22.24 -4.43 1.63
C TYR A 41 -22.17 -4.95 0.18
N THR A 42 -20.97 -4.90 -0.44
CA THR A 42 -20.75 -5.44 -1.78
C THR A 42 -19.82 -6.64 -1.75
N PRO A 43 -20.00 -7.63 -2.65
CA PRO A 43 -19.28 -8.91 -2.55
C PRO A 43 -17.75 -8.78 -2.61
N VAL A 44 -17.24 -8.07 -3.61
CA VAL A 44 -15.79 -7.93 -3.81
C VAL A 44 -15.16 -7.12 -2.68
N CYS A 45 -15.79 -6.03 -2.24
CA CYS A 45 -15.29 -5.22 -1.13
C CYS A 45 -15.23 -6.03 0.18
N THR A 46 -16.25 -6.86 0.45
CA THR A 46 -16.27 -7.77 1.61
C THR A 46 -15.05 -8.70 1.59
N THR A 47 -14.75 -9.31 0.44
CA THR A 47 -13.57 -10.19 0.31
C THR A 47 -12.26 -9.44 0.48
N GLU A 48 -12.13 -8.21 -0.05
CA GLU A 48 -10.92 -7.41 0.07
C GLU A 48 -10.63 -6.98 1.50
N LEU A 49 -11.63 -6.44 2.22
CA LEU A 49 -11.44 -5.99 3.59
C LEU A 49 -11.19 -7.17 4.53
N GLY A 50 -11.90 -8.28 4.33
CA GLY A 50 -11.66 -9.51 5.08
C GLY A 50 -10.26 -10.08 4.84
N TYR A 51 -9.78 -10.06 3.60
CA TYR A 51 -8.43 -10.53 3.29
C TYR A 51 -7.35 -9.60 3.87
N THR A 52 -7.55 -8.27 3.78
CA THR A 52 -6.66 -7.29 4.41
C THR A 52 -6.56 -7.51 5.92
N ALA A 53 -7.68 -7.79 6.58
CA ALA A 53 -7.68 -8.09 8.01
C ALA A 53 -6.89 -9.36 8.36
N LYS A 54 -6.95 -10.39 7.53
CA LYS A 54 -6.15 -11.63 7.70
C LYS A 54 -4.64 -11.40 7.52
N LEU A 55 -4.24 -10.38 6.79
CA LEU A 55 -2.84 -10.02 6.56
C LEU A 55 -2.26 -9.09 7.64
N LYS A 56 -2.95 -8.87 8.75
CA LYS A 56 -2.51 -7.99 9.83
C LYS A 56 -1.04 -8.21 10.21
N ASP A 57 -0.70 -9.46 10.56
CA ASP A 57 0.65 -9.80 11.01
C ASP A 57 1.70 -9.53 9.92
N GLU A 58 1.34 -9.71 8.65
CA GLU A 58 2.24 -9.42 7.53
C GLU A 58 2.47 -7.92 7.34
N PHE A 59 1.44 -7.10 7.57
CA PHE A 59 1.59 -5.65 7.58
C PHE A 59 2.39 -5.18 8.80
N GLU A 60 2.10 -5.69 9.99
CA GLU A 60 2.80 -5.33 11.23
C GLU A 60 4.30 -5.67 11.17
N LYS A 61 4.68 -6.84 10.65
CA LYS A 61 6.09 -7.22 10.44
C LYS A 61 6.87 -6.21 9.58
N ARG A 62 6.19 -5.52 8.68
CA ARG A 62 6.74 -4.52 7.76
C ARG A 62 6.59 -3.09 8.26
N GLY A 63 6.05 -2.89 9.47
CA GLY A 63 5.73 -1.57 10.01
C GLY A 63 4.72 -0.79 9.17
N VAL A 64 3.75 -1.49 8.56
CA VAL A 64 2.71 -0.91 7.70
C VAL A 64 1.40 -0.82 8.44
N LYS A 65 0.74 0.33 8.39
CA LYS A 65 -0.63 0.56 8.86
C LYS A 65 -1.58 0.59 7.67
N ALA A 66 -2.67 -0.17 7.78
CA ALA A 66 -3.74 -0.18 6.77
C ALA A 66 -4.88 0.75 7.19
N ILE A 67 -5.47 1.44 6.24
CA ILE A 67 -6.67 2.26 6.41
C ILE A 67 -7.50 2.20 5.13
N ALA A 68 -8.78 1.84 5.28
CA ALA A 68 -9.71 1.79 4.17
C ALA A 68 -10.54 3.08 4.07
N LEU A 69 -11.17 3.30 2.93
CA LEU A 69 -12.03 4.45 2.69
C LEU A 69 -13.16 4.11 1.71
N SER A 70 -14.36 4.60 1.99
CA SER A 70 -15.43 4.76 1.01
C SER A 70 -16.26 6.00 1.30
N VAL A 71 -17.23 6.28 0.44
CA VAL A 71 -18.18 7.40 0.61
C VAL A 71 -19.38 7.05 1.49
N ASP A 72 -19.43 5.83 2.03
CA ASP A 72 -20.45 5.41 2.97
C ASP A 72 -20.26 6.06 4.34
N ASP A 73 -21.30 6.02 5.19
CA ASP A 73 -21.26 6.63 6.51
C ASP A 73 -20.71 5.70 7.60
N VAL A 74 -20.42 6.27 8.76
CA VAL A 74 -19.85 5.55 9.91
C VAL A 74 -20.72 4.39 10.38
N GLU A 75 -22.04 4.54 10.39
CA GLU A 75 -22.95 3.50 10.87
C GLU A 75 -23.03 2.35 9.86
N SER A 76 -22.98 2.66 8.56
CA SER A 76 -22.81 1.66 7.50
C SER A 76 -21.56 0.82 7.73
N HIS A 77 -20.39 1.46 7.90
CA HIS A 77 -19.13 0.77 8.17
C HIS A 77 -19.21 -0.14 9.40
N LYS A 78 -19.74 0.37 10.52
CA LYS A 78 -19.85 -0.42 11.75
C LYS A 78 -20.80 -1.62 11.60
N GLY A 79 -21.88 -1.46 10.86
CA GLY A 79 -22.79 -2.55 10.54
C GLY A 79 -22.11 -3.61 9.67
N TRP A 80 -21.48 -3.15 8.57
CA TRP A 80 -20.84 -4.01 7.59
C TRP A 80 -19.59 -4.74 8.14
N ILE A 81 -18.83 -4.15 9.05
CA ILE A 81 -17.71 -4.83 9.73
C ILE A 81 -18.17 -6.15 10.38
N LYS A 82 -19.37 -6.21 10.92
CA LYS A 82 -19.92 -7.44 11.51
C LYS A 82 -20.08 -8.54 10.45
N ASP A 83 -20.64 -8.18 9.30
CA ASP A 83 -20.83 -9.10 8.17
C ASP A 83 -19.49 -9.57 7.60
N ILE A 84 -18.50 -8.65 7.48
CA ILE A 84 -17.15 -9.02 7.05
C ILE A 84 -16.55 -10.03 8.04
N ASN A 85 -16.61 -9.76 9.32
CA ASN A 85 -16.04 -10.62 10.35
C ASN A 85 -16.65 -12.03 10.32
N GLU A 86 -17.96 -12.11 10.18
CA GLU A 86 -18.69 -13.39 10.10
C GLU A 86 -18.37 -14.12 8.80
N THR A 87 -18.58 -13.46 7.65
CA THR A 87 -18.48 -14.12 6.32
C THR A 87 -17.05 -14.46 5.92
N GLN A 88 -16.08 -13.68 6.37
CA GLN A 88 -14.66 -13.89 6.05
C GLN A 88 -13.90 -14.61 7.16
N ASN A 89 -14.55 -14.97 8.27
CA ASN A 89 -13.94 -15.61 9.43
C ASN A 89 -12.67 -14.88 9.89
N THR A 90 -12.81 -13.60 10.21
CA THR A 90 -11.72 -12.71 10.62
C THR A 90 -12.26 -11.62 11.56
N THR A 91 -11.41 -10.73 12.01
CA THR A 91 -11.80 -9.50 12.70
C THR A 91 -11.15 -8.33 11.97
N VAL A 92 -11.94 -7.41 11.45
CA VAL A 92 -11.43 -6.15 10.87
C VAL A 92 -10.66 -5.40 11.95
N ASN A 93 -9.43 -5.04 11.66
CA ASN A 93 -8.43 -4.53 12.61
C ASN A 93 -7.74 -3.25 12.12
N PHE A 94 -8.42 -2.52 11.27
CA PHE A 94 -8.00 -1.22 10.73
C PHE A 94 -9.23 -0.32 10.57
N PRO A 95 -9.07 1.01 10.65
CA PRO A 95 -10.18 1.93 10.48
C PRO A 95 -10.66 2.01 9.03
N ILE A 96 -11.95 2.29 8.87
CA ILE A 96 -12.59 2.59 7.59
C ILE A 96 -13.07 4.03 7.64
N ILE A 97 -12.53 4.89 6.79
CA ILE A 97 -12.87 6.31 6.68
C ILE A 97 -14.24 6.47 6.01
N ALA A 98 -15.10 7.23 6.66
CA ALA A 98 -16.43 7.60 6.17
C ALA A 98 -16.37 8.95 5.44
N ASP A 99 -16.06 8.92 4.15
CA ASP A 99 -15.83 10.11 3.32
C ASP A 99 -17.10 10.55 2.58
N GLN A 100 -18.22 10.75 3.31
CA GLN A 100 -19.51 11.12 2.73
C GLN A 100 -19.46 12.44 1.94
N ASP A 101 -18.60 13.38 2.38
CA ASP A 101 -18.39 14.66 1.71
C ASP A 101 -17.37 14.60 0.56
N ARG A 102 -16.80 13.42 0.30
CA ARG A 102 -15.83 13.09 -0.78
C ARG A 102 -14.54 13.90 -0.76
N LYS A 103 -14.24 14.59 0.32
CA LYS A 103 -13.04 15.42 0.41
C LYS A 103 -11.76 14.62 0.29
N VAL A 104 -11.67 13.48 0.98
CA VAL A 104 -10.49 12.63 0.93
C VAL A 104 -10.43 11.89 -0.42
N SER A 105 -11.56 11.41 -0.92
CA SER A 105 -11.64 10.75 -2.22
C SER A 105 -11.20 11.65 -3.37
N GLU A 106 -11.59 12.93 -3.36
CA GLU A 106 -11.15 13.91 -4.36
C GLU A 106 -9.67 14.28 -4.18
N LEU A 107 -9.22 14.44 -2.93
CA LEU A 107 -7.83 14.76 -2.59
C LEU A 107 -6.85 13.70 -3.09
N TYR A 108 -7.25 12.42 -3.02
CA TYR A 108 -6.45 11.26 -3.43
C TYR A 108 -6.77 10.74 -4.83
N ASP A 109 -7.65 11.43 -5.57
CA ASP A 109 -8.08 11.03 -6.93
C ASP A 109 -8.69 9.62 -6.96
N PHE A 110 -9.55 9.30 -5.98
CA PHE A 110 -10.20 7.99 -5.87
C PHE A 110 -11.56 7.93 -6.58
N ILE A 111 -12.09 9.07 -7.02
CA ILE A 111 -13.31 9.14 -7.84
C ILE A 111 -12.91 9.39 -9.29
N HIS A 112 -13.24 8.44 -10.14
CA HIS A 112 -12.98 8.51 -11.58
C HIS A 112 -14.31 8.72 -12.32
N PRO A 113 -14.63 9.93 -12.80
CA PRO A 113 -15.96 10.26 -13.34
C PRO A 113 -16.44 9.34 -14.46
N ASN A 114 -15.52 8.85 -15.30
CA ASN A 114 -15.86 7.92 -16.38
C ASN A 114 -16.14 6.48 -15.89
N ALA A 115 -15.77 6.14 -14.64
CA ALA A 115 -16.12 4.86 -14.02
C ALA A 115 -17.34 4.99 -13.10
N SER A 116 -17.37 6.05 -12.28
CA SER A 116 -18.51 6.44 -11.43
C SER A 116 -18.35 7.90 -11.03
N GLU A 117 -19.42 8.67 -11.08
CA GLU A 117 -19.44 10.08 -10.67
C GLU A 117 -19.48 10.23 -9.14
N THR A 118 -19.86 9.20 -8.40
CA THR A 118 -20.19 9.30 -6.98
C THR A 118 -19.47 8.31 -6.09
N LEU A 119 -19.02 7.19 -6.61
CA LEU A 119 -18.35 6.14 -5.86
C LEU A 119 -16.85 6.13 -6.16
N THR A 120 -16.08 5.73 -5.19
CA THR A 120 -14.64 5.51 -5.39
C THR A 120 -14.38 4.26 -6.23
N VAL A 121 -13.30 4.28 -7.00
CA VAL A 121 -12.73 3.07 -7.61
C VAL A 121 -11.91 2.29 -6.57
N ARG A 122 -11.29 1.16 -6.96
CA ARG A 122 -10.41 0.38 -6.08
C ARG A 122 -8.97 0.90 -6.18
N SER A 123 -8.72 2.10 -5.70
CA SER A 123 -7.36 2.63 -5.61
C SER A 123 -6.68 2.24 -4.32
N LEU A 124 -5.35 2.15 -4.37
CA LEU A 124 -4.49 1.96 -3.21
C LEU A 124 -3.23 2.80 -3.38
N VAL A 125 -2.88 3.52 -2.33
CA VAL A 125 -1.67 4.34 -2.26
C VAL A 125 -0.78 3.81 -1.15
N VAL A 126 0.49 3.49 -1.48
CA VAL A 126 1.53 3.17 -0.49
C VAL A 126 2.27 4.46 -0.15
N ILE A 127 2.41 4.73 1.14
CA ILE A 127 2.98 5.96 1.69
C ILE A 127 4.11 5.58 2.65
N ASP A 128 5.28 6.21 2.49
CA ASP A 128 6.42 5.96 3.36
C ASP A 128 6.37 6.78 4.67
N PRO A 129 7.27 6.52 5.64
CA PRO A 129 7.33 7.27 6.90
C PRO A 129 7.51 8.79 6.72
N ASN A 130 8.13 9.24 5.61
CA ASN A 130 8.29 10.65 5.26
C ASN A 130 7.05 11.23 4.57
N LYS A 131 5.94 10.51 4.57
CA LYS A 131 4.67 10.88 3.93
C LYS A 131 4.78 11.03 2.42
N LYS A 132 5.72 10.29 1.78
CA LYS A 132 5.84 10.30 0.33
C LYS A 132 5.03 9.17 -0.31
N VAL A 133 4.34 9.49 -1.38
CA VAL A 133 3.64 8.52 -2.23
C VAL A 133 4.67 7.66 -2.96
N ARG A 134 4.64 6.35 -2.72
CA ARG A 134 5.62 5.40 -3.27
C ARG A 134 5.03 4.47 -4.33
N LEU A 135 3.73 4.20 -4.27
CA LEU A 135 2.99 3.38 -5.23
C LEU A 135 1.56 3.89 -5.31
N ILE A 136 0.99 3.84 -6.50
CA ILE A 136 -0.45 4.01 -6.74
C ILE A 136 -0.89 2.87 -7.65
N ILE A 137 -1.90 2.11 -7.22
CA ILE A 137 -2.52 1.05 -8.02
C ILE A 137 -4.02 1.31 -8.06
N THR A 138 -4.61 1.25 -9.25
CA THR A 138 -6.05 1.44 -9.44
C THR A 138 -6.64 0.28 -10.23
N TYR A 139 -7.71 -0.28 -9.70
CA TYR A 139 -8.48 -1.39 -10.29
C TYR A 139 -9.92 -0.95 -10.57
N PRO A 140 -10.56 -1.50 -11.61
CA PRO A 140 -11.98 -1.31 -11.82
C PRO A 140 -12.80 -1.97 -10.71
N ALA A 141 -14.04 -1.51 -10.52
CA ALA A 141 -14.93 -2.01 -9.46
C ALA A 141 -15.17 -3.55 -9.52
N SER A 142 -15.08 -4.13 -10.72
CA SER A 142 -15.30 -5.58 -10.96
C SER A 142 -14.13 -6.48 -10.55
N THR A 143 -12.94 -5.91 -10.25
CA THR A 143 -11.71 -6.68 -10.08
C THR A 143 -11.12 -6.46 -8.69
N GLY A 144 -11.12 -7.49 -7.85
CA GLY A 144 -10.46 -7.47 -6.54
C GLY A 144 -8.94 -7.37 -6.65
N ARG A 145 -8.31 -6.66 -5.72
CA ARG A 145 -6.87 -6.42 -5.70
C ARG A 145 -6.11 -7.66 -5.24
N ASN A 146 -4.85 -7.76 -5.68
CA ASN A 146 -3.90 -8.74 -5.19
C ASN A 146 -3.06 -8.14 -4.04
N PHE A 147 -3.40 -8.44 -2.80
CA PHE A 147 -2.71 -7.91 -1.63
C PHE A 147 -1.31 -8.51 -1.43
N HIS A 148 -1.00 -9.69 -2.00
CA HIS A 148 0.37 -10.22 -2.01
C HIS A 148 1.29 -9.36 -2.88
N GLU A 149 0.79 -8.81 -4.00
CA GLU A 149 1.55 -7.85 -4.80
C GLU A 149 1.84 -6.56 -4.00
N ILE A 150 0.90 -6.11 -3.17
CA ILE A 150 1.09 -4.94 -2.32
C ILE A 150 2.21 -5.21 -1.29
N LEU A 151 2.19 -6.36 -0.63
CA LEU A 151 3.25 -6.79 0.30
C LEU A 151 4.60 -6.91 -0.43
N ARG A 152 4.62 -7.53 -1.61
CA ARG A 152 5.82 -7.66 -2.44
C ARG A 152 6.44 -6.30 -2.77
N VAL A 153 5.62 -5.32 -3.15
CA VAL A 153 6.11 -3.97 -3.47
C VAL A 153 6.59 -3.23 -2.22
N VAL A 154 5.93 -3.39 -1.08
CA VAL A 154 6.41 -2.84 0.20
C VAL A 154 7.78 -3.41 0.54
N ASP A 155 7.97 -4.74 0.44
CA ASP A 155 9.28 -5.39 0.67
C ASP A 155 10.35 -4.83 -0.28
N SER A 156 10.02 -4.67 -1.56
CA SER A 156 10.90 -4.07 -2.56
C SER A 156 11.28 -2.64 -2.22
N LEU A 157 10.32 -1.80 -1.83
CA LEU A 157 10.56 -0.40 -1.49
C LEU A 157 11.46 -0.26 -0.25
N GLN A 158 11.19 -1.04 0.80
CA GLN A 158 11.99 -1.03 2.03
C GLN A 158 13.43 -1.51 1.77
N LEU A 159 13.59 -2.55 0.96
CA LEU A 159 14.89 -3.06 0.56
C LEU A 159 15.69 -2.02 -0.24
N THR A 160 15.08 -1.40 -1.23
CA THR A 160 15.74 -0.42 -2.11
C THR A 160 16.01 0.92 -1.41
N ASP A 161 15.27 1.27 -0.36
CA ASP A 161 15.55 2.43 0.48
C ASP A 161 16.79 2.20 1.38
N SER A 162 16.99 0.97 1.84
CA SER A 162 18.07 0.62 2.77
C SER A 162 19.37 0.19 2.06
N HIS A 163 19.28 -0.30 0.84
CA HIS A 163 20.41 -0.85 0.07
C HIS A 163 20.52 -0.21 -1.32
N LYS A 164 21.75 -0.22 -1.86
CA LYS A 164 22.05 0.28 -3.23
C LYS A 164 21.71 -0.76 -4.30
N VAL A 165 20.46 -1.25 -4.26
CA VAL A 165 19.95 -2.29 -5.15
C VAL A 165 18.62 -1.87 -5.79
N ALA A 166 18.23 -2.59 -6.82
CA ALA A 166 16.90 -2.55 -7.40
C ALA A 166 16.37 -3.99 -7.51
N THR A 167 15.07 -4.17 -7.40
CA THR A 167 14.43 -5.47 -7.56
C THR A 167 14.08 -5.72 -9.03
N PRO A 168 14.47 -6.87 -9.61
CA PRO A 168 14.13 -7.19 -10.99
C PRO A 168 12.63 -7.51 -11.16
N ALA A 169 12.21 -7.68 -12.40
CA ALA A 169 10.83 -8.08 -12.72
C ALA A 169 10.46 -9.38 -12.00
N ASN A 170 9.23 -9.44 -11.46
CA ASN A 170 8.67 -10.57 -10.71
C ASN A 170 9.43 -10.97 -9.43
N TRP A 171 10.37 -10.14 -8.97
CA TRP A 171 11.14 -10.38 -7.75
C TRP A 171 10.23 -10.71 -6.57
N GLN A 172 10.60 -11.69 -5.78
CA GLN A 172 10.00 -12.03 -4.49
C GLN A 172 11.02 -11.84 -3.37
N HIS A 173 10.54 -11.63 -2.16
CA HIS A 173 11.43 -11.50 -0.99
C HIS A 173 12.37 -12.70 -0.88
N GLY A 174 13.68 -12.43 -0.83
CA GLY A 174 14.74 -13.44 -0.80
C GLY A 174 15.39 -13.76 -2.15
N ASP A 175 14.77 -13.34 -3.27
CA ASP A 175 15.39 -13.49 -4.60
C ASP A 175 16.59 -12.56 -4.79
N ASP A 176 17.44 -12.90 -5.76
CA ASP A 176 18.57 -12.05 -6.16
C ASP A 176 18.08 -10.66 -6.60
N VAL A 177 18.95 -9.68 -6.39
CA VAL A 177 18.69 -8.26 -6.70
C VAL A 177 19.73 -7.71 -7.67
N VAL A 178 19.41 -6.56 -8.27
CA VAL A 178 20.30 -5.85 -9.19
C VAL A 178 21.03 -4.74 -8.45
N ILE A 179 22.38 -4.72 -8.54
CA ILE A 179 23.17 -3.58 -8.05
C ILE A 179 22.90 -2.37 -8.93
N VAL A 180 22.51 -1.23 -8.31
CA VAL A 180 22.18 -0.01 -9.08
C VAL A 180 23.37 0.43 -9.95
N PRO A 181 23.15 0.88 -11.21
CA PRO A 181 24.23 1.29 -12.12
C PRO A 181 25.04 2.47 -11.63
N SER A 182 24.49 3.29 -10.72
CA SER A 182 25.19 4.42 -10.12
C SER A 182 26.30 4.01 -9.15
N LEU A 183 26.26 2.79 -8.59
CA LEU A 183 27.29 2.25 -7.73
C LEU A 183 28.39 1.61 -8.59
N LYS A 184 29.53 2.31 -8.71
CA LYS A 184 30.65 1.95 -9.61
C LYS A 184 31.95 1.62 -8.89
N ASP A 185 32.08 2.05 -7.63
CA ASP A 185 33.27 1.79 -6.83
C ASP A 185 33.31 0.34 -6.39
N GLU A 186 34.29 -0.41 -6.89
CA GLU A 186 34.46 -1.85 -6.58
C GLU A 186 34.74 -2.11 -5.10
N THR A 187 35.38 -1.17 -4.42
CA THR A 187 35.63 -1.28 -2.97
C THR A 187 34.33 -1.14 -2.19
N GLU A 188 33.51 -0.16 -2.56
CA GLU A 188 32.18 0.01 -1.95
C GLU A 188 31.26 -1.19 -2.27
N ILE A 189 31.32 -1.70 -3.50
CA ILE A 189 30.55 -2.89 -3.89
C ILE A 189 30.93 -4.10 -3.04
N ALA A 190 32.24 -4.38 -2.89
CA ALA A 190 32.72 -5.50 -2.09
C ALA A 190 32.33 -5.38 -0.60
N GLN A 191 32.31 -4.16 -0.06
CA GLN A 191 31.88 -3.91 1.32
C GLN A 191 30.37 -4.12 1.51
N ARG A 192 29.56 -3.65 0.55
CA ARG A 192 28.09 -3.78 0.63
C ARG A 192 27.59 -5.17 0.31
N PHE A 193 28.28 -5.89 -0.58
CA PHE A 193 27.92 -7.20 -1.06
C PHE A 193 29.06 -8.20 -0.88
N PRO A 194 29.37 -8.59 0.37
CA PRO A 194 30.50 -9.48 0.67
C PRO A 194 30.36 -10.88 0.08
N LYS A 195 29.14 -11.29 -0.27
CA LYS A 195 28.88 -12.55 -1.00
C LYS A 195 29.22 -12.45 -2.50
N GLY A 196 29.65 -11.26 -2.95
CA GLY A 196 30.00 -10.98 -4.35
C GLY A 196 28.78 -10.73 -5.25
N TYR A 197 29.04 -10.63 -6.54
CA TYR A 197 28.00 -10.45 -7.55
C TYR A 197 28.39 -11.12 -8.86
N THR A 198 27.42 -11.36 -9.74
CA THR A 198 27.60 -11.85 -11.10
C THR A 198 27.29 -10.73 -12.10
N ALA A 199 28.26 -10.34 -12.91
CA ALA A 199 28.07 -9.42 -14.01
C ALA A 199 27.60 -10.17 -15.26
N ILE A 200 26.31 -10.09 -15.60
CA ILE A 200 25.77 -10.61 -16.87
C ILE A 200 26.17 -9.65 -18.00
N THR A 201 26.05 -8.35 -17.74
CA THR A 201 26.53 -7.26 -18.57
C THR A 201 27.11 -6.17 -17.67
N PRO A 202 27.83 -5.16 -18.21
CA PRO A 202 28.34 -4.05 -17.39
C PRO A 202 27.27 -3.29 -16.59
N TYR A 203 26.03 -3.32 -17.04
CA TYR A 203 24.90 -2.64 -16.40
C TYR A 203 23.93 -3.59 -15.67
N LEU A 204 24.05 -4.91 -15.88
CA LEU A 204 23.21 -5.92 -15.23
C LEU A 204 24.09 -6.80 -14.33
N ARG A 205 24.16 -6.42 -13.07
CA ARG A 205 24.96 -7.07 -12.03
C ARG A 205 24.02 -7.59 -10.96
N LEU A 206 23.96 -8.92 -10.81
CA LEU A 206 23.11 -9.61 -9.85
C LEU A 206 23.91 -9.96 -8.60
N THR A 207 23.32 -9.75 -7.44
CA THR A 207 23.83 -10.18 -6.16
C THR A 207 22.72 -10.84 -5.35
N SER A 208 23.10 -11.69 -4.38
CA SER A 208 22.13 -12.26 -3.46
C SER A 208 21.42 -11.18 -2.65
N HIS A 209 20.20 -11.47 -2.22
CA HIS A 209 19.44 -10.60 -1.31
C HIS A 209 20.32 -10.15 -0.14
N PRO A 210 20.54 -8.83 0.07
CA PRO A 210 21.24 -8.34 1.26
C PRO A 210 20.40 -8.59 2.51
N GLU A 211 21.08 -8.88 3.62
CA GLU A 211 20.46 -9.13 4.94
C GLU A 211 20.25 -7.83 5.71
#